data_770500675a09d96a574bbcb17a0bec98
#
_entry.id   770500675a09d96a574bbcb17a0bec98
#
_cell.length_a   1.000
_cell.length_b   1.000
_cell.length_c   1.000
_cell.angle_alpha   90.00
_cell.angle_beta   90.00
_cell.angle_gamma   90.00
#
_symmetry.space_group_name_H-M   'P 1'
#
loop_
_entity.id
_entity.type
_entity.pdbx_description
1 polymer ?
#
loop_
_entity_poly.entity_id
_entity_poly.type
_entity_poly.pdbx_seq_one_letter_code
_entity_poly.pdbx_strand_id
1 'polypeptide(L)'
;KVFRPWGAYEGLDIGENFQVKRITVNPGAKLSLQMHHKRAEHWVVVSGTARVTRDDEVFTLGENESTFIPLGARHRLENIGTEPLHLIEVQSGRYLGEDDIVRFEDSYGR
;
A
#
# COMPACT_ATOMS: atom_id res chain seq x y z
N LYS A 1 -6.55 11.20 9.55
CA LYS A 1 -5.86 11.21 8.26
C LYS A 1 -4.41 11.60 8.46
N VAL A 2 -3.50 10.82 7.91
CA VAL A 2 -2.06 11.03 8.05
C VAL A 2 -1.50 11.40 6.68
N PHE A 3 -0.83 12.56 6.61
CA PHE A 3 -0.22 13.05 5.37
C PHE A 3 1.22 12.56 5.24
N ARG A 4 1.59 12.23 4.03
CA ARG A 4 2.94 11.76 3.66
C ARG A 4 3.38 12.46 2.38
N PRO A 5 4.69 12.47 2.03
CA PRO A 5 5.15 13.10 0.78
C PRO A 5 4.45 12.57 -0.47
N TRP A 6 4.03 11.32 -0.48
CA TRP A 6 3.38 10.68 -1.62
C TRP A 6 1.86 10.84 -1.63
N GLY A 7 1.24 11.34 -0.57
CA GLY A 7 -0.22 11.45 -0.46
C GLY A 7 -0.70 11.40 0.96
N ALA A 8 -1.64 10.51 1.23
CA ALA A 8 -2.21 10.39 2.58
C ALA A 8 -2.78 9.00 2.82
N TYR A 9 -2.96 8.64 4.08
CA TYR A 9 -3.76 7.47 4.43
C TYR A 9 -4.64 7.78 5.64
N GLU A 10 -5.70 7.01 5.81
CA GLU A 10 -6.56 7.11 6.99
C GLU A 10 -7.09 5.74 7.38
N GLY A 11 -7.17 5.50 8.69
CA GLY A 11 -7.77 4.30 9.23
C GLY A 11 -9.28 4.37 9.09
N LEU A 12 -9.89 3.31 8.60
CA LEU A 12 -11.34 3.20 8.42
C LEU A 12 -11.95 2.28 9.47
N ASP A 13 -11.25 1.20 9.80
CA ASP A 13 -11.72 0.24 10.77
C ASP A 13 -10.54 -0.52 11.35
N ILE A 14 -10.70 -1.02 12.57
CA ILE A 14 -9.69 -1.85 13.22
C ILE A 14 -10.42 -2.89 14.07
N GLY A 15 -9.99 -4.12 13.95
CA GLY A 15 -10.51 -5.23 14.74
C GLY A 15 -9.39 -6.11 15.23
N GLU A 16 -9.77 -7.25 15.79
CA GLU A 16 -8.79 -8.25 16.21
C GLU A 16 -8.18 -8.87 14.96
N ASN A 17 -6.87 -8.78 14.80
CA ASN A 17 -6.11 -9.34 13.70
C ASN A 17 -6.39 -8.72 12.31
N PHE A 18 -7.07 -7.57 12.25
CA PHE A 18 -7.23 -6.86 10.98
C PHE A 18 -7.30 -5.34 11.16
N GLN A 19 -6.98 -4.63 10.09
CA GLN A 19 -7.08 -3.18 10.02
C GLN A 19 -7.36 -2.78 8.58
N VAL A 20 -8.25 -1.81 8.38
CA VAL A 20 -8.62 -1.31 7.05
C VAL A 20 -8.19 0.14 6.93
N LYS A 21 -7.52 0.48 5.83
CA LYS A 21 -7.08 1.85 5.54
C LYS A 21 -7.52 2.27 4.15
N ARG A 22 -7.78 3.56 4.00
CA ARG A 22 -7.85 4.21 2.69
C ARG A 22 -6.52 4.87 2.41
N ILE A 23 -5.97 4.61 1.23
CA ILE A 23 -4.71 5.21 0.78
C ILE A 23 -4.99 6.06 -0.43
N THR A 24 -4.47 7.28 -0.43
CA THR A 24 -4.54 8.20 -1.58
C THR A 24 -3.12 8.52 -1.99
N VAL A 25 -2.79 8.24 -3.25
CA VAL A 25 -1.44 8.50 -3.78
C VAL A 25 -1.54 9.59 -4.83
N ASN A 26 -0.72 10.63 -4.67
CA ASN A 26 -0.67 11.74 -5.62
C ASN A 26 -0.20 11.27 -7.00
N PRO A 27 -0.66 11.92 -8.09
CA PRO A 27 -0.20 11.55 -9.43
C PRO A 27 1.33 11.57 -9.52
N GLY A 28 1.91 10.50 -10.06
CA GLY A 28 3.34 10.36 -10.23
C GLY A 28 4.12 9.99 -8.98
N ALA A 29 3.47 9.89 -7.83
CA ALA A 29 4.14 9.57 -6.57
C ALA A 29 4.20 8.06 -6.35
N LYS A 30 5.13 7.65 -5.50
CA LYS A 30 5.30 6.24 -5.12
C LYS A 30 5.68 6.12 -3.66
N LEU A 31 5.30 5.01 -3.05
CA LEU A 31 5.71 4.66 -1.70
C LEU A 31 7.08 3.96 -1.75
N SER A 32 7.70 3.80 -0.58
CA SER A 32 8.95 3.04 -0.48
C SER A 32 8.73 1.57 -0.83
N LEU A 33 9.79 0.93 -1.30
CA LEU A 33 9.81 -0.53 -1.41
C LEU A 33 10.00 -1.09 -0.01
N GLN A 34 9.06 -1.92 0.45
CA GLN A 34 8.99 -2.33 1.85
C GLN A 34 8.48 -3.74 2.01
N MET A 35 8.66 -4.31 3.19
CA MET A 35 8.02 -5.58 3.56
C MET A 35 7.62 -5.56 5.03
N HIS A 36 6.71 -6.47 5.39
CA HIS A 36 6.23 -6.68 6.75
C HIS A 36 6.38 -8.15 7.12
N HIS A 37 6.84 -8.40 8.34
CA HIS A 37 7.07 -9.78 8.81
C HIS A 37 5.82 -10.44 9.38
N LYS A 38 4.86 -9.64 9.88
CA LYS A 38 3.76 -10.13 10.71
C LYS A 38 2.39 -9.85 10.13
N ARG A 39 2.31 -9.18 8.97
CA ARG A 39 1.02 -8.90 8.34
C ARG A 39 1.05 -9.14 6.84
N ALA A 40 -0.07 -9.59 6.32
CA ALA A 40 -0.36 -9.63 4.90
C ALA A 40 -1.30 -8.48 4.54
N GLU A 41 -1.42 -8.16 3.26
CA GLU A 41 -2.27 -7.05 2.81
C GLU A 41 -3.08 -7.47 1.59
N HIS A 42 -4.28 -6.93 1.48
CA HIS A 42 -5.10 -6.99 0.28
C HIS A 42 -5.34 -5.56 -0.19
N TRP A 43 -5.08 -5.29 -1.44
CA TRP A 43 -5.24 -3.97 -2.03
C TRP A 43 -6.33 -4.01 -3.09
N VAL A 44 -7.29 -3.08 -3.00
CA VAL A 44 -8.37 -2.93 -3.97
C VAL A 44 -8.33 -1.50 -4.50
N VAL A 45 -8.15 -1.36 -5.81
CA VAL A 45 -8.15 -0.04 -6.45
C VAL A 45 -9.58 0.43 -6.60
N VAL A 46 -9.90 1.59 -6.03
CA VAL A 46 -11.22 2.21 -6.13
C VAL A 46 -11.28 3.12 -7.35
N SER A 47 -10.26 3.96 -7.55
CA SER A 47 -10.16 4.82 -8.72
C SER A 47 -8.70 5.12 -9.02
N GLY A 48 -8.41 5.31 -10.28
CA GLY A 48 -7.05 5.56 -10.76
C GLY A 48 -6.37 4.30 -11.27
N THR A 49 -5.06 4.39 -11.49
CA THR A 49 -4.25 3.30 -12.01
C THR A 49 -3.02 3.13 -11.14
N ALA A 50 -2.82 1.93 -10.63
CA ALA A 50 -1.69 1.61 -9.77
C ALA A 50 -0.67 0.75 -10.52
N ARG A 51 0.62 1.01 -10.28
CA ARG A 51 1.67 0.05 -10.58
C ARG A 51 2.07 -0.59 -9.28
N VAL A 52 2.05 -1.92 -9.26
CA VAL A 52 2.38 -2.70 -8.07
C VAL A 52 3.66 -3.48 -8.32
N THR A 53 4.58 -3.38 -7.38
CA THR A 53 5.75 -4.27 -7.32
C THR A 53 5.49 -5.26 -6.20
N ARG A 54 5.59 -6.55 -6.50
CA ARG A 54 5.47 -7.63 -5.52
C ARG A 54 6.57 -8.64 -5.79
N ASP A 55 7.61 -8.62 -4.96
CA ASP A 55 8.85 -9.37 -5.17
C ASP A 55 9.43 -9.08 -6.56
N ASP A 56 9.49 -10.07 -7.45
CA ASP A 56 10.04 -9.90 -8.80
C ASP A 56 8.99 -9.54 -9.85
N GLU A 57 7.73 -9.41 -9.44
CA GLU A 57 6.63 -9.07 -10.34
C GLU A 57 6.35 -7.58 -10.32
N VAL A 58 6.08 -7.03 -11.51
CA VAL A 58 5.60 -5.65 -11.65
C VAL A 58 4.38 -5.69 -12.57
N PHE A 59 3.25 -5.16 -12.08
CA PHE A 59 2.00 -5.20 -12.85
C PHE A 59 1.15 -3.98 -12.53
N THR A 60 0.13 -3.74 -13.35
CA THR A 60 -0.79 -2.62 -13.16
C THR A 60 -2.16 -3.11 -12.74
N LEU A 61 -2.83 -2.30 -11.92
CA LEU A 61 -4.22 -2.52 -11.50
C LEU A 61 -5.03 -1.28 -11.84
N GLY A 62 -6.19 -1.48 -12.44
CA GLY A 62 -7.18 -0.44 -12.67
C GLY A 62 -8.32 -0.55 -11.66
N GLU A 63 -9.38 0.24 -11.90
CA GLU A 63 -10.56 0.26 -11.02
C GLU A 63 -11.16 -1.13 -10.83
N ASN A 64 -11.52 -1.44 -9.60
CA ASN A 64 -12.11 -2.72 -9.17
C ASN A 64 -11.16 -3.91 -9.26
N GLU A 65 -9.91 -3.71 -9.64
CA GLU A 65 -8.91 -4.77 -9.60
C GLU A 65 -8.22 -4.79 -8.24
N SER A 66 -7.72 -5.96 -7.87
CA SER A 66 -7.13 -6.16 -6.54
C SER A 66 -5.95 -7.12 -6.59
N THR A 67 -5.14 -7.10 -5.54
CA THR A 67 -4.04 -8.03 -5.39
C THR A 67 -3.83 -8.38 -3.93
N PHE A 68 -3.22 -9.53 -3.69
CA PHE A 68 -2.82 -9.98 -2.37
C PHE A 68 -1.31 -9.82 -2.23
N ILE A 69 -0.88 -9.25 -1.09
CA ILE A 69 0.54 -9.12 -0.73
C ILE A 69 0.79 -10.04 0.46
N PRO A 70 1.44 -11.19 0.25
CA PRO A 70 1.68 -12.14 1.34
C PRO A 70 2.71 -11.61 2.35
N LEU A 71 2.75 -12.25 3.51
CA LEU A 71 3.77 -12.01 4.53
C LEU A 71 5.16 -12.12 3.91
N GLY A 72 6.02 -11.16 4.24
CA GLY A 72 7.42 -11.17 3.81
C GLY A 72 7.67 -10.78 2.37
N ALA A 73 6.62 -10.56 1.56
CA ALA A 73 6.80 -10.10 0.19
C ALA A 73 7.24 -8.64 0.17
N ARG A 74 8.22 -8.32 -0.67
CA ARG A 74 8.62 -6.93 -0.91
C ARG A 74 7.59 -6.30 -1.83
N HIS A 75 7.14 -5.12 -1.48
CA HIS A 75 6.08 -4.48 -2.26
C HIS A 75 6.24 -2.97 -2.32
N ARG A 76 5.73 -2.41 -3.40
CA ARG A 76 5.67 -0.97 -3.64
C ARG A 76 4.40 -0.64 -4.40
N LEU A 77 3.80 0.49 -4.05
CA LEU A 77 2.64 1.05 -4.72
C LEU A 77 3.05 2.35 -5.40
N GLU A 78 2.70 2.50 -6.67
CA GLU A 78 2.96 3.73 -7.44
C GLU A 78 1.70 4.18 -8.15
N ASN A 79 1.52 5.50 -8.22
CA ASN A 79 0.48 6.09 -9.08
C ASN A 79 1.13 6.53 -10.39
N ILE A 80 0.85 5.80 -11.47
CA ILE A 80 1.39 6.09 -12.79
C ILE A 80 0.42 6.91 -13.65
N GLY A 81 -0.72 7.29 -13.09
CA GLY A 81 -1.75 8.07 -13.78
C GLY A 81 -1.60 9.56 -13.54
N THR A 82 -2.56 10.30 -14.08
CA THR A 82 -2.63 11.77 -13.97
C THR A 82 -3.63 12.24 -12.93
N GLU A 83 -4.41 11.31 -12.36
CA GLU A 83 -5.40 11.59 -11.33
C GLU A 83 -4.95 10.95 -10.01
N PRO A 84 -5.49 11.40 -8.86
CA PRO A 84 -5.21 10.72 -7.60
C PRO A 84 -5.62 9.25 -7.65
N LEU A 85 -4.79 8.40 -7.07
CA LEU A 85 -5.08 6.99 -6.93
C LEU A 85 -5.70 6.76 -5.57
N HIS A 86 -6.88 6.15 -5.53
CA HIS A 86 -7.58 5.78 -4.30
C HIS A 86 -7.63 4.27 -4.18
N LEU A 87 -7.22 3.77 -3.03
CA LEU A 87 -7.06 2.35 -2.80
C LEU A 87 -7.51 2.01 -1.38
N ILE A 88 -8.17 0.87 -1.23
CA ILE A 88 -8.53 0.31 0.07
C ILE A 88 -7.54 -0.82 0.37
N GLU A 89 -6.93 -0.76 1.54
CA GLU A 89 -5.99 -1.75 2.01
C GLU A 89 -6.56 -2.44 3.23
N VAL A 90 -6.61 -3.76 3.18
CA VAL A 90 -6.94 -4.60 4.34
C VAL A 90 -5.64 -5.26 4.80
N GLN A 91 -5.24 -4.94 6.02
CA GLN A 91 -4.09 -5.56 6.67
C GLN A 91 -4.60 -6.68 7.58
N SER A 92 -4.00 -7.84 7.51
CA SER A 92 -4.38 -8.97 8.35
C SER A 92 -3.14 -9.62 8.96
N GLY A 93 -3.22 -9.95 10.25
CA GLY A 93 -2.12 -10.53 10.98
C GLY A 93 -2.31 -10.38 12.47
N ARG A 94 -1.44 -11.03 13.23
CA ARG A 94 -1.52 -11.00 14.69
C ARG A 94 -0.90 -9.75 15.30
N TYR A 95 -0.09 -9.04 14.51
CA TYR A 95 0.52 -7.79 14.95
C TYR A 95 0.44 -6.78 13.80
N LEU A 96 -0.16 -5.64 14.06
CA LEU A 96 -0.43 -4.61 13.04
C LEU A 96 0.28 -3.27 13.34
N GLY A 97 1.29 -3.29 14.22
CA GLY A 97 2.05 -2.09 14.56
C GLY A 97 2.84 -1.56 13.37
N GLU A 98 2.95 -0.24 13.27
CA GLU A 98 3.65 0.43 12.17
C GLU A 98 5.16 0.22 12.21
N ASP A 99 5.69 -0.30 13.32
CA ASP A 99 7.11 -0.66 13.45
C ASP A 99 7.46 -1.98 12.77
N ASP A 100 6.46 -2.78 12.33
CA ASP A 100 6.68 -3.99 11.54
C ASP A 100 6.88 -3.62 10.08
N ILE A 101 8.01 -2.99 9.79
CA ILE A 101 8.34 -2.55 8.44
C ILE A 101 9.85 -2.59 8.21
N VAL A 102 10.23 -3.08 7.03
CA VAL A 102 11.59 -2.97 6.52
C VAL A 102 11.51 -2.20 5.21
N ARG A 103 12.24 -1.09 5.11
CA ARG A 103 12.30 -0.28 3.90
C ARG A 103 13.58 -0.59 3.14
N PHE A 104 13.44 -0.92 1.86
CA PHE A 104 14.58 -1.24 0.99
C PHE A 104 15.00 -0.05 0.15
N GLU A 105 14.03 0.78 -0.24
CA GLU A 105 14.27 1.93 -1.09
C GLU A 105 13.20 2.97 -0.77
N ASP A 106 13.63 4.19 -0.48
CA ASP A 106 12.73 5.27 -0.13
C ASP A 106 13.16 6.54 -0.85
N SER A 107 12.35 6.96 -1.84
CA SER A 107 12.62 8.15 -2.65
C SER A 107 12.50 9.46 -1.87
N TYR A 108 12.00 9.42 -0.65
CA TYR A 108 11.74 10.60 0.18
C TYR A 108 12.73 10.76 1.34
N GLY A 109 13.77 9.96 1.37
CA GLY A 109 14.86 10.10 2.34
C GLY A 109 14.53 9.65 3.75
N ARG A 110 13.68 8.66 3.90
CA ARG A 110 13.28 8.14 5.22
C ARG A 110 13.82 6.76 5.50
#